data_4f59dfa180c7720b8e534450441653c9
#
_entry.id   4f59dfa180c7720b8e534450441653c9
#
_cell.length_a   1.000
_cell.length_b   1.000
_cell.length_c   1.000
_cell.angle_alpha   90.00
_cell.angle_beta   90.00
_cell.angle_gamma   90.00
#
_symmetry.space_group_name_H-M   'P 1'
#
loop_
_entity.id
_entity.type
_entity.pdbx_description
1 polymer ?
#
loop_
_entity_poly.entity_id
_entity_poly.type
_entity_poly.pdbx_seq_one_letter_code
_entity_poly.pdbx_strand_id
1 'polypeptide(L)'
;MSLKKRLEDVAPRFEAGGKYEKLYPVYEAFATIFYTPGNVNRGQTHVRDSIDLKRIMILVWLATFPAMFWGMYNVGHQSFLALTSSYQLNELTSVIESSWRLSWAFGDAQSLMASGWANQMLLGALYFLPVYATVFVVGGFWEVLFAVVRKHEVNEGFFVSSVLFALILPPTIPLWQAALGITFGIVVAKELFGGTGRNFLNPALAGRAFLYFAYPANMSGGLVWVAADGYSGATPLSQWYEGGSTSLINNMTGEAITWMDAFVGNIPGSMGEVSSLLIMLTGLILIAMKIASWRIVAGVIIGLVATSSLMNWIGSETNSMFSMPFYWHFVLGGVAFGTFFMATDPVSAAFTNQSKWAYGMLIGVMTVGIRVLNPAYPEGIMLAILFANLFAPLFDFIVKEQNIKRRQKRTLR
;
A
#
# COMPACT_ATOMS: atom_id res chain seq x y z
N MET A 1 -39.65 3.46 1.78
CA MET A 1 -39.18 2.31 2.54
C MET A 1 -37.69 2.53 2.84
N SER A 2 -37.25 2.49 4.11
CA SER A 2 -35.82 2.69 4.44
C SER A 2 -34.98 1.52 3.92
N LEU A 3 -33.71 1.78 3.59
CA LEU A 3 -32.78 0.75 3.13
C LEU A 3 -32.67 -0.41 4.15
N LYS A 4 -32.67 -0.06 5.45
CA LYS A 4 -32.67 -1.03 6.55
C LYS A 4 -33.84 -2.01 6.44
N LYS A 5 -35.07 -1.51 6.25
CA LYS A 5 -36.25 -2.38 6.13
C LYS A 5 -36.19 -3.31 4.91
N ARG A 6 -35.65 -2.83 3.78
CA ARG A 6 -35.42 -3.68 2.59
C ARG A 6 -34.43 -4.80 2.84
N LEU A 7 -33.35 -4.51 3.58
CA LEU A 7 -32.35 -5.52 3.96
C LEU A 7 -32.96 -6.55 4.92
N GLU A 8 -33.71 -6.09 5.92
CA GLU A 8 -34.41 -6.97 6.87
C GLU A 8 -35.46 -7.86 6.17
N ASP A 9 -36.20 -7.34 5.19
CA ASP A 9 -37.21 -8.10 4.42
C ASP A 9 -36.58 -9.19 3.54
N VAL A 10 -35.32 -9.02 3.13
CA VAL A 10 -34.58 -9.97 2.27
C VAL A 10 -33.80 -10.99 3.10
N ALA A 11 -33.44 -10.66 4.35
CA ALA A 11 -32.64 -11.48 5.27
C ALA A 11 -33.10 -12.96 5.36
N PRO A 12 -34.39 -13.28 5.50
CA PRO A 12 -34.87 -14.67 5.66
C PRO A 12 -34.56 -15.57 4.46
N ARG A 13 -34.28 -14.98 3.27
CA ARG A 13 -33.93 -15.76 2.08
C ARG A 13 -32.50 -16.28 2.10
N PHE A 14 -31.62 -15.62 2.89
CA PHE A 14 -30.21 -15.95 3.02
C PHE A 14 -29.86 -16.63 4.36
N GLU A 15 -30.72 -16.53 5.36
CA GLU A 15 -30.55 -17.22 6.65
C GLU A 15 -30.69 -18.74 6.52
N ALA A 16 -30.37 -19.45 7.59
CA ALA A 16 -30.43 -20.91 7.67
C ALA A 16 -31.80 -21.45 7.24
N GLY A 17 -31.84 -22.33 6.25
CA GLY A 17 -33.06 -22.86 5.62
C GLY A 17 -33.63 -22.00 4.48
N GLY A 18 -33.08 -20.87 4.19
CA GLY A 18 -33.45 -20.00 3.06
C GLY A 18 -32.94 -20.50 1.72
N LYS A 19 -33.60 -20.07 0.61
CA LYS A 19 -33.24 -20.48 -0.76
C LYS A 19 -31.80 -20.19 -1.14
N TYR A 20 -31.21 -19.15 -0.54
CA TYR A 20 -29.85 -18.63 -0.84
C TYR A 20 -28.93 -18.72 0.37
N GLU A 21 -29.11 -19.69 1.26
CA GLU A 21 -28.29 -19.88 2.47
C GLU A 21 -26.79 -19.90 2.18
N LYS A 22 -26.36 -20.51 1.08
CA LYS A 22 -24.94 -20.55 0.66
C LYS A 22 -24.34 -19.18 0.36
N LEU A 23 -25.18 -18.20 0.03
CA LEU A 23 -24.77 -16.82 -0.27
C LEU A 23 -24.95 -15.88 0.93
N TYR A 24 -25.22 -16.42 2.12
CA TYR A 24 -25.31 -15.64 3.35
C TYR A 24 -24.09 -14.73 3.58
N PRO A 25 -22.83 -15.17 3.34
CA PRO A 25 -21.67 -14.32 3.52
C PRO A 25 -21.69 -13.06 2.65
N VAL A 26 -22.25 -13.15 1.43
CA VAL A 26 -22.39 -12.01 0.51
C VAL A 26 -23.46 -11.04 1.02
N TYR A 27 -24.62 -11.56 1.44
CA TYR A 27 -25.69 -10.76 2.02
C TYR A 27 -25.21 -10.03 3.28
N GLU A 28 -24.53 -10.75 4.19
CA GLU A 28 -24.00 -10.20 5.44
C GLU A 28 -22.98 -9.07 5.16
N ALA A 29 -22.05 -9.27 4.23
CA ALA A 29 -21.08 -8.25 3.85
C ALA A 29 -21.77 -6.95 3.38
N PHE A 30 -22.80 -7.04 2.54
CA PHE A 30 -23.56 -5.87 2.09
C PHE A 30 -24.37 -5.22 3.21
N ALA A 31 -25.02 -6.03 4.05
CA ALA A 31 -25.84 -5.53 5.15
C ALA A 31 -25.00 -4.80 6.20
N THR A 32 -23.81 -5.32 6.51
CA THR A 32 -22.92 -4.76 7.55
C THR A 32 -22.12 -3.54 7.11
N ILE A 33 -22.00 -3.27 5.81
CA ILE A 33 -21.45 -1.98 5.32
C ILE A 33 -22.28 -0.81 5.87
N PHE A 34 -23.60 -0.95 5.92
CA PHE A 34 -24.52 0.13 6.29
C PHE A 34 -25.04 0.03 7.72
N TYR A 35 -25.13 -1.20 8.27
CA TYR A 35 -25.76 -1.46 9.57
C TYR A 35 -24.97 -2.48 10.36
N THR A 36 -24.66 -2.15 11.60
CA THR A 36 -24.07 -3.11 12.55
C THR A 36 -25.13 -4.16 12.93
N PRO A 37 -24.83 -5.47 12.85
CA PRO A 37 -25.76 -6.51 13.28
C PRO A 37 -26.17 -6.33 14.74
N GLY A 38 -27.45 -6.50 15.03
CA GLY A 38 -28.00 -6.41 16.39
C GLY A 38 -27.72 -7.64 17.27
N ASN A 39 -26.70 -8.44 16.95
CA ASN A 39 -26.36 -9.65 17.68
C ASN A 39 -25.96 -9.33 19.10
N VAL A 40 -26.68 -9.86 20.05
CA VAL A 40 -26.41 -9.76 21.50
C VAL A 40 -25.87 -11.08 22.03
N ASN A 41 -24.83 -11.03 22.84
CA ASN A 41 -24.32 -12.18 23.54
C ASN A 41 -25.33 -12.59 24.62
N ARG A 42 -25.84 -13.84 24.59
CA ARG A 42 -26.81 -14.36 25.52
C ARG A 42 -26.17 -15.03 26.75
N GLY A 43 -24.85 -15.08 26.83
CA GLY A 43 -24.11 -15.66 27.96
C GLY A 43 -24.04 -14.71 29.16
N GLN A 44 -23.65 -15.24 30.33
CA GLN A 44 -23.46 -14.44 31.55
C GLN A 44 -22.23 -13.54 31.50
N THR A 45 -21.25 -13.89 30.69
CA THR A 45 -19.98 -13.14 30.56
C THR A 45 -20.04 -12.28 29.31
N HIS A 46 -19.94 -10.97 29.46
CA HIS A 46 -19.90 -10.01 28.35
C HIS A 46 -18.48 -9.45 28.23
N VAL A 47 -17.79 -9.80 27.16
CA VAL A 47 -16.53 -9.19 26.75
C VAL A 47 -16.81 -8.38 25.50
N ARG A 48 -16.50 -7.08 25.52
CA ARG A 48 -16.61 -6.19 24.37
C ARG A 48 -15.26 -5.58 24.06
N ASP A 49 -14.89 -5.62 22.79
CA ASP A 49 -13.75 -4.82 22.30
C ASP A 49 -14.12 -3.35 22.31
N SER A 50 -13.13 -2.50 22.59
CA SER A 50 -13.34 -1.04 22.56
C SER A 50 -13.55 -0.52 21.13
N ILE A 51 -12.97 -1.19 20.15
CA ILE A 51 -13.12 -0.89 18.71
C ILE A 51 -13.26 -2.23 17.97
N ASP A 52 -14.29 -2.35 17.14
CA ASP A 52 -14.52 -3.48 16.26
C ASP A 52 -13.49 -3.52 15.12
N LEU A 53 -13.04 -4.72 14.75
CA LEU A 53 -12.08 -4.92 13.64
C LEU A 53 -12.59 -4.30 12.33
N LYS A 54 -13.88 -4.40 12.05
CA LYS A 54 -14.53 -3.77 10.89
C LYS A 54 -14.29 -2.27 10.85
N ARG A 55 -14.45 -1.58 11.97
CA ARG A 55 -14.18 -0.13 12.09
C ARG A 55 -12.72 0.21 11.92
N ILE A 56 -11.82 -0.61 12.46
CA ILE A 56 -10.38 -0.42 12.28
C ILE A 56 -10.04 -0.46 10.79
N MET A 57 -10.52 -1.48 10.08
CA MET A 57 -10.23 -1.65 8.65
C MET A 57 -10.81 -0.51 7.80
N ILE A 58 -12.04 -0.08 8.05
CA ILE A 58 -12.66 1.05 7.35
C ILE A 58 -11.87 2.35 7.59
N LEU A 59 -11.42 2.61 8.82
CA LEU A 59 -10.64 3.81 9.13
C LEU A 59 -9.27 3.81 8.46
N VAL A 60 -8.61 2.66 8.37
CA VAL A 60 -7.36 2.52 7.61
C VAL A 60 -7.61 2.75 6.12
N TRP A 61 -8.69 2.19 5.56
CA TRP A 61 -9.09 2.39 4.18
C TRP A 61 -9.35 3.88 3.87
N LEU A 62 -10.11 4.58 4.71
CA LEU A 62 -10.36 6.02 4.57
C LEU A 62 -9.08 6.86 4.70
N ALA A 63 -8.16 6.45 5.57
CA ALA A 63 -6.89 7.14 5.77
C ALA A 63 -5.96 7.09 4.54
N THR A 64 -6.18 6.14 3.61
CA THR A 64 -5.42 6.10 2.35
C THR A 64 -5.94 7.08 1.28
N PHE A 65 -7.15 7.64 1.44
CA PHE A 65 -7.78 8.49 0.42
C PHE A 65 -6.99 9.76 0.07
N PRO A 66 -6.44 10.52 1.03
CA PRO A 66 -5.65 11.69 0.68
C PRO A 66 -4.44 11.35 -0.19
N ALA A 67 -3.73 10.25 0.13
CA ALA A 67 -2.62 9.77 -0.69
C ALA A 67 -3.09 9.27 -2.07
N MET A 68 -4.25 8.60 -2.13
CA MET A 68 -4.88 8.13 -3.36
C MET A 68 -5.25 9.30 -4.29
N PHE A 69 -5.91 10.33 -3.78
CA PHE A 69 -6.30 11.50 -4.58
C PHE A 69 -5.06 12.28 -5.06
N TRP A 70 -4.07 12.45 -4.19
CA TRP A 70 -2.81 13.07 -4.61
C TRP A 70 -2.10 12.24 -5.67
N GLY A 71 -2.08 10.92 -5.53
CA GLY A 71 -1.51 10.01 -6.51
C GLY A 71 -2.17 10.09 -7.89
N MET A 72 -3.51 10.16 -7.94
CA MET A 72 -4.23 10.40 -9.19
C MET A 72 -3.82 11.73 -9.83
N TYR A 73 -3.78 12.82 -9.06
CA TYR A 73 -3.33 14.10 -9.56
C TYR A 73 -1.89 14.02 -10.07
N ASN A 74 -0.98 13.42 -9.28
CA ASN A 74 0.44 13.34 -9.63
C ASN A 74 0.68 12.50 -10.90
N VAL A 75 0.00 11.38 -11.08
CA VAL A 75 0.09 10.58 -12.34
C VAL A 75 -0.29 11.42 -13.56
N GLY A 76 -1.39 12.17 -13.48
CA GLY A 76 -1.78 13.05 -14.57
C GLY A 76 -0.84 14.24 -14.77
N HIS A 77 -0.32 14.82 -13.68
CA HIS A 77 0.63 15.92 -13.73
C HIS A 77 1.97 15.49 -14.35
N GLN A 78 2.52 14.37 -13.96
CA GLN A 78 3.77 13.84 -14.53
C GLN A 78 3.58 13.48 -16.02
N SER A 79 2.42 12.91 -16.38
CA SER A 79 2.09 12.64 -17.78
C SER A 79 1.96 13.92 -18.60
N PHE A 80 1.32 14.95 -18.05
CA PHE A 80 1.22 16.28 -18.67
C PHE A 80 2.62 16.89 -18.92
N LEU A 81 3.48 16.87 -17.91
CA LEU A 81 4.86 17.36 -18.06
C LEU A 81 5.64 16.57 -19.12
N ALA A 82 5.53 15.25 -19.13
CA ALA A 82 6.19 14.39 -20.10
C ALA A 82 5.72 14.68 -21.53
N LEU A 83 4.42 14.81 -21.75
CA LEU A 83 3.85 15.11 -23.07
C LEU A 83 4.30 16.48 -23.57
N THR A 84 4.22 17.50 -22.73
CA THR A 84 4.59 18.88 -23.11
C THR A 84 6.08 19.08 -23.32
N SER A 85 6.93 18.27 -22.66
CA SER A 85 8.40 18.34 -22.84
C SER A 85 8.91 17.50 -24.01
N SER A 86 8.23 16.40 -24.36
CA SER A 86 8.72 15.43 -25.34
C SER A 86 8.19 15.66 -26.75
N TYR A 87 7.04 16.32 -26.90
CA TYR A 87 6.38 16.46 -28.20
C TYR A 87 6.13 17.92 -28.58
N GLN A 88 6.25 18.22 -29.89
CA GLN A 88 5.80 19.50 -30.44
C GLN A 88 4.28 19.51 -30.63
N LEU A 89 3.68 20.70 -30.71
CA LEU A 89 2.22 20.88 -30.75
C LEU A 89 1.52 20.07 -31.88
N ASN A 90 2.18 19.97 -33.03
CA ASN A 90 1.67 19.23 -34.21
C ASN A 90 1.63 17.71 -33.96
N GLU A 91 2.57 17.18 -33.17
CA GLU A 91 2.69 15.76 -32.84
C GLU A 91 1.74 15.39 -31.70
N LEU A 92 1.55 16.32 -30.75
CA LEU A 92 0.67 16.13 -29.59
C LEU A 92 -0.75 15.73 -29.98
N THR A 93 -1.30 16.28 -31.09
CA THR A 93 -2.63 15.94 -31.53
C THR A 93 -2.73 14.46 -31.90
N SER A 94 -1.77 13.94 -32.66
CA SER A 94 -1.74 12.52 -33.02
C SER A 94 -1.52 11.59 -31.82
N VAL A 95 -0.72 12.00 -30.84
CA VAL A 95 -0.49 11.25 -29.59
C VAL A 95 -1.76 11.20 -28.73
N ILE A 96 -2.46 12.33 -28.61
CA ILE A 96 -3.74 12.38 -27.86
C ILE A 96 -4.80 11.51 -28.52
N GLU A 97 -4.94 11.57 -29.85
CA GLU A 97 -5.89 10.75 -30.59
C GLU A 97 -5.56 9.25 -30.54
N SER A 98 -4.30 8.87 -30.43
CA SER A 98 -3.88 7.46 -30.32
C SER A 98 -4.28 6.82 -28.99
N SER A 99 -4.50 7.61 -27.94
CA SER A 99 -4.83 7.12 -26.59
C SER A 99 -6.21 7.60 -26.15
N TRP A 100 -7.15 6.69 -25.96
CA TRP A 100 -8.49 7.02 -25.49
C TRP A 100 -8.48 7.74 -24.12
N ARG A 101 -7.50 7.44 -23.24
CA ARG A 101 -7.37 8.12 -21.94
C ARG A 101 -6.97 9.58 -22.10
N LEU A 102 -6.02 9.85 -22.98
CA LEU A 102 -5.58 11.22 -23.26
C LEU A 102 -6.68 12.02 -23.93
N SER A 103 -7.38 11.42 -24.92
CA SER A 103 -8.50 12.02 -25.59
C SER A 103 -9.64 12.38 -24.63
N TRP A 104 -9.96 11.51 -23.68
CA TRP A 104 -10.99 11.79 -22.66
C TRP A 104 -10.56 12.85 -21.63
N ALA A 105 -9.30 12.89 -21.26
CA ALA A 105 -8.79 13.84 -20.26
C ALA A 105 -8.57 15.24 -20.83
N PHE A 106 -8.06 15.33 -22.06
CA PHE A 106 -7.58 16.60 -22.62
C PHE A 106 -8.34 17.02 -23.89
N GLY A 107 -8.94 16.10 -24.62
CA GLY A 107 -9.63 16.36 -25.89
C GLY A 107 -8.66 16.54 -27.06
N ASP A 108 -7.99 17.69 -27.12
CA ASP A 108 -7.02 18.03 -28.16
C ASP A 108 -5.74 18.69 -27.59
N ALA A 109 -4.76 18.96 -28.45
CA ALA A 109 -3.47 19.55 -28.07
C ALA A 109 -3.61 20.98 -27.48
N GLN A 110 -4.58 21.77 -27.95
CA GLN A 110 -4.80 23.12 -27.41
C GLN A 110 -5.42 23.06 -26.02
N SER A 111 -6.40 22.16 -25.83
CA SER A 111 -7.03 21.91 -24.54
C SER A 111 -6.03 21.32 -23.53
N LEU A 112 -5.08 20.49 -24.00
CA LEU A 112 -4.01 20.00 -23.14
C LEU A 112 -3.14 21.16 -22.63
N MET A 113 -2.70 22.07 -23.49
CA MET A 113 -1.87 23.21 -23.08
C MET A 113 -2.62 24.19 -22.16
N ALA A 114 -3.96 24.28 -22.26
CA ALA A 114 -4.83 25.05 -21.38
C ALA A 114 -5.31 24.26 -20.16
N SER A 115 -4.90 22.99 -20.00
CA SER A 115 -5.43 22.09 -18.99
C SER A 115 -5.04 22.50 -17.57
N GLY A 116 -6.02 22.49 -16.68
CA GLY A 116 -5.83 22.71 -15.26
C GLY A 116 -5.70 21.41 -14.46
N TRP A 117 -5.64 21.57 -13.15
CA TRP A 117 -5.53 20.44 -12.21
C TRP A 117 -6.64 19.37 -12.39
N ALA A 118 -7.84 19.77 -12.80
CA ALA A 118 -8.98 18.87 -12.97
C ALA A 118 -8.75 17.85 -14.11
N ASN A 119 -8.20 18.28 -15.24
CA ASN A 119 -7.90 17.40 -16.36
C ASN A 119 -6.76 16.43 -16.02
N GLN A 120 -5.74 16.91 -15.29
CA GLN A 120 -4.66 16.07 -14.79
C GLN A 120 -5.19 15.04 -13.78
N MET A 121 -6.05 15.44 -12.86
CA MET A 121 -6.73 14.53 -11.94
C MET A 121 -7.58 13.50 -12.67
N LEU A 122 -8.30 13.89 -13.72
CA LEU A 122 -9.10 12.98 -14.55
C LEU A 122 -8.22 11.96 -15.25
N LEU A 123 -7.09 12.37 -15.84
CA LEU A 123 -6.16 11.43 -16.46
C LEU A 123 -5.65 10.40 -15.46
N GLY A 124 -5.17 10.83 -14.29
CA GLY A 124 -4.73 9.90 -13.25
C GLY A 124 -5.84 8.97 -12.77
N ALA A 125 -7.07 9.45 -12.65
CA ALA A 125 -8.22 8.60 -12.33
C ALA A 125 -8.49 7.55 -13.42
N LEU A 126 -8.32 7.88 -14.70
CA LEU A 126 -8.46 6.94 -15.82
C LEU A 126 -7.38 5.85 -15.84
N TYR A 127 -6.25 6.07 -15.17
CA TYR A 127 -5.24 5.03 -14.93
C TYR A 127 -5.53 4.24 -13.64
N PHE A 128 -5.83 4.91 -12.54
CA PHE A 128 -6.02 4.27 -11.24
C PHE A 128 -7.30 3.45 -11.12
N LEU A 129 -8.45 4.01 -11.53
CA LEU A 129 -9.75 3.37 -11.32
C LEU A 129 -9.89 2.01 -12.01
N PRO A 130 -9.43 1.79 -13.26
CA PRO A 130 -9.47 0.46 -13.86
C PRO A 130 -8.60 -0.56 -13.11
N VAL A 131 -7.41 -0.16 -12.63
CA VAL A 131 -6.54 -1.03 -11.82
C VAL A 131 -7.22 -1.38 -10.52
N TYR A 132 -7.75 -0.39 -9.78
CA TYR A 132 -8.44 -0.62 -8.52
C TYR A 132 -9.70 -1.46 -8.69
N ALA A 133 -10.50 -1.19 -9.73
CA ALA A 133 -11.69 -1.98 -10.04
C ALA A 133 -11.34 -3.45 -10.33
N THR A 134 -10.28 -3.70 -11.11
CA THR A 134 -9.80 -5.06 -11.40
C THR A 134 -9.35 -5.77 -10.12
N VAL A 135 -8.54 -5.10 -9.31
CA VAL A 135 -8.06 -5.63 -8.02
C VAL A 135 -9.24 -5.94 -7.09
N PHE A 136 -10.22 -5.04 -7.02
CA PHE A 136 -11.38 -5.19 -6.15
C PHE A 136 -12.31 -6.32 -6.61
N VAL A 137 -12.58 -6.42 -7.91
CA VAL A 137 -13.47 -7.47 -8.46
C VAL A 137 -12.82 -8.84 -8.36
N VAL A 138 -11.55 -8.97 -8.80
CA VAL A 138 -10.86 -10.27 -8.80
C VAL A 138 -10.55 -10.72 -7.37
N GLY A 139 -10.03 -9.84 -6.53
CA GLY A 139 -9.76 -10.16 -5.11
C GLY A 139 -11.05 -10.46 -4.35
N GLY A 140 -12.10 -9.67 -4.56
CA GLY A 140 -13.43 -9.89 -3.99
C GLY A 140 -14.06 -11.22 -4.41
N PHE A 141 -13.88 -11.62 -5.67
CA PHE A 141 -14.30 -12.94 -6.15
C PHE A 141 -13.64 -14.05 -5.32
N TRP A 142 -12.34 -14.00 -5.10
CA TRP A 142 -11.64 -15.01 -4.28
C TRP A 142 -12.10 -14.99 -2.82
N GLU A 143 -12.25 -13.81 -2.21
CA GLU A 143 -12.77 -13.68 -0.84
C GLU A 143 -14.15 -14.33 -0.69
N VAL A 144 -15.07 -14.00 -1.59
CA VAL A 144 -16.43 -14.57 -1.57
C VAL A 144 -16.40 -16.08 -1.80
N LEU A 145 -15.59 -16.55 -2.76
CA LEU A 145 -15.46 -17.98 -3.04
C LEU A 145 -15.02 -18.76 -1.79
N PHE A 146 -13.94 -18.30 -1.12
CA PHE A 146 -13.45 -18.96 0.09
C PHE A 146 -14.42 -18.81 1.27
N ALA A 147 -15.09 -17.66 1.41
CA ALA A 147 -16.12 -17.47 2.43
C ALA A 147 -17.28 -18.47 2.27
N VAL A 148 -17.77 -18.65 1.04
CA VAL A 148 -18.84 -19.62 0.73
C VAL A 148 -18.39 -21.05 0.98
N VAL A 149 -17.19 -21.42 0.51
CA VAL A 149 -16.65 -22.80 0.65
C VAL A 149 -16.41 -23.16 2.11
N ARG A 150 -15.85 -22.22 2.89
CA ARG A 150 -15.50 -22.45 4.30
C ARG A 150 -16.60 -22.07 5.28
N LYS A 151 -17.72 -21.52 4.82
CA LYS A 151 -18.88 -21.09 5.62
C LYS A 151 -18.51 -20.08 6.71
N HIS A 152 -17.72 -19.07 6.36
CA HIS A 152 -17.42 -17.95 7.23
C HIS A 152 -17.86 -16.62 6.59
N GLU A 153 -17.92 -15.56 7.37
CA GLU A 153 -18.26 -14.21 6.89
C GLU A 153 -17.13 -13.64 6.03
N VAL A 154 -17.48 -12.77 5.07
CA VAL A 154 -16.50 -12.00 4.31
C VAL A 154 -15.87 -10.95 5.24
N ASN A 155 -14.56 -10.90 5.29
CA ASN A 155 -13.86 -9.99 6.18
C ASN A 155 -13.51 -8.68 5.48
N GLU A 156 -13.81 -7.54 6.12
CA GLU A 156 -13.54 -6.20 5.62
C GLU A 156 -12.02 -5.88 5.47
N GLY A 157 -11.15 -6.72 6.00
CA GLY A 157 -9.70 -6.64 5.75
C GLY A 157 -9.35 -6.68 4.26
N PHE A 158 -10.24 -7.25 3.43
CA PHE A 158 -10.09 -7.22 1.98
C PHE A 158 -10.13 -5.80 1.39
N PHE A 159 -10.99 -4.91 1.90
CA PHE A 159 -11.04 -3.51 1.43
C PHE A 159 -9.68 -2.83 1.60
N VAL A 160 -9.02 -3.06 2.73
CA VAL A 160 -7.68 -2.53 2.99
C VAL A 160 -6.65 -3.17 2.06
N SER A 161 -6.65 -4.50 1.97
CA SER A 161 -5.69 -5.21 1.10
C SER A 161 -5.82 -4.80 -0.35
N SER A 162 -7.05 -4.60 -0.87
CA SER A 162 -7.29 -4.20 -2.26
C SER A 162 -6.80 -2.79 -2.56
N VAL A 163 -7.10 -1.82 -1.70
CA VAL A 163 -6.66 -0.43 -1.92
C VAL A 163 -5.16 -0.29 -1.74
N LEU A 164 -4.58 -0.91 -0.71
CA LEU A 164 -3.13 -0.87 -0.50
C LEU A 164 -2.38 -1.51 -1.67
N PHE A 165 -2.87 -2.65 -2.18
CA PHE A 165 -2.27 -3.30 -3.33
C PHE A 165 -2.33 -2.43 -4.58
N ALA A 166 -3.49 -1.82 -4.90
CA ALA A 166 -3.62 -0.94 -6.06
C ALA A 166 -2.73 0.31 -5.96
N LEU A 167 -2.58 0.89 -4.75
CA LEU A 167 -1.78 2.09 -4.53
C LEU A 167 -0.27 1.89 -4.66
N ILE A 168 0.23 0.67 -4.45
CA ILE A 168 1.65 0.35 -4.58
C ILE A 168 2.05 -0.12 -5.99
N LEU A 169 1.10 -0.23 -6.90
CA LEU A 169 1.38 -0.62 -8.29
C LEU A 169 1.78 0.58 -9.14
N PRO A 170 2.59 0.35 -10.20
CA PRO A 170 2.83 1.36 -11.22
C PRO A 170 1.54 1.74 -11.96
N PRO A 171 1.40 3.01 -12.42
CA PRO A 171 0.19 3.46 -13.12
C PRO A 171 -0.04 2.75 -14.46
N THR A 172 1.02 2.29 -15.12
CA THR A 172 0.96 1.66 -16.46
C THR A 172 0.80 0.15 -16.41
N ILE A 173 0.62 -0.46 -15.23
CA ILE A 173 0.54 -1.91 -15.09
C ILE A 173 -0.61 -2.50 -15.91
N PRO A 174 -0.41 -3.58 -16.68
CA PRO A 174 -1.47 -4.30 -17.36
C PRO A 174 -2.49 -4.87 -16.37
N LEU A 175 -3.79 -4.71 -16.67
CA LEU A 175 -4.86 -5.14 -15.75
C LEU A 175 -4.82 -6.63 -15.42
N TRP A 176 -4.41 -7.48 -16.36
CA TRP A 176 -4.29 -8.92 -16.12
C TRP A 176 -3.16 -9.25 -15.11
N GLN A 177 -2.07 -8.46 -15.10
CA GLN A 177 -1.02 -8.63 -14.10
C GLN A 177 -1.52 -8.18 -12.71
N ALA A 178 -2.24 -7.06 -12.63
CA ALA A 178 -2.87 -6.64 -11.39
C ALA A 178 -3.84 -7.72 -10.85
N ALA A 179 -4.64 -8.33 -11.74
CA ALA A 179 -5.52 -9.45 -11.40
C ALA A 179 -4.74 -10.67 -10.88
N LEU A 180 -3.63 -11.01 -11.52
CA LEU A 180 -2.80 -12.14 -11.12
C LEU A 180 -2.11 -11.88 -9.78
N GLY A 181 -1.59 -10.67 -9.56
CA GLY A 181 -0.94 -10.27 -8.32
C GLY A 181 -1.88 -10.30 -7.11
N ILE A 182 -3.09 -9.75 -7.24
CA ILE A 182 -4.08 -9.81 -6.16
C ILE A 182 -4.56 -11.24 -5.91
N THR A 183 -4.70 -12.06 -6.96
CA THR A 183 -5.01 -13.49 -6.83
C THR A 183 -3.95 -14.19 -5.99
N PHE A 184 -2.66 -13.98 -6.28
CA PHE A 184 -1.58 -14.55 -5.48
C PHE A 184 -1.64 -14.05 -4.02
N GLY A 185 -1.81 -12.75 -3.80
CA GLY A 185 -1.90 -12.17 -2.46
C GLY A 185 -3.05 -12.75 -1.64
N ILE A 186 -4.25 -12.84 -2.20
CA ILE A 186 -5.42 -13.33 -1.49
C ILE A 186 -5.36 -14.87 -1.34
N VAL A 187 -5.16 -15.61 -2.42
CA VAL A 187 -5.22 -17.07 -2.37
C VAL A 187 -4.02 -17.64 -1.60
N VAL A 188 -2.79 -17.28 -2.03
CA VAL A 188 -1.57 -17.91 -1.52
C VAL A 188 -1.15 -17.32 -0.17
N ALA A 189 -1.12 -15.98 -0.03
CA ALA A 189 -0.60 -15.37 1.19
C ALA A 189 -1.64 -15.24 2.32
N LYS A 190 -2.94 -15.37 2.02
CA LYS A 190 -4.00 -15.20 3.01
C LYS A 190 -4.86 -16.46 3.17
N GLU A 191 -5.56 -16.88 2.10
CA GLU A 191 -6.57 -17.92 2.23
C GLU A 191 -5.98 -19.31 2.49
N LEU A 192 -4.84 -19.67 1.93
CA LEU A 192 -4.19 -20.95 2.22
C LEU A 192 -3.86 -21.13 3.71
N PHE A 193 -3.62 -20.03 4.43
CA PHE A 193 -3.34 -20.05 5.87
C PHE A 193 -4.60 -19.96 6.75
N GLY A 194 -5.77 -19.84 6.16
CA GLY A 194 -7.06 -19.84 6.89
C GLY A 194 -7.80 -18.51 6.91
N GLY A 195 -7.41 -17.55 6.08
CA GLY A 195 -8.07 -16.26 5.90
C GLY A 195 -7.57 -15.16 6.85
N THR A 196 -8.31 -14.06 6.94
CA THR A 196 -7.96 -12.90 7.76
C THR A 196 -7.76 -13.27 9.23
N GLY A 197 -6.67 -12.81 9.81
CA GLY A 197 -6.30 -13.07 11.20
C GLY A 197 -5.43 -14.32 11.39
N ARG A 198 -5.23 -15.15 10.35
CA ARG A 198 -4.35 -16.32 10.36
C ARG A 198 -3.20 -16.22 9.37
N ASN A 199 -3.24 -15.24 8.49
CA ASN A 199 -2.15 -14.95 7.58
C ASN A 199 -0.97 -14.30 8.33
N PHE A 200 0.22 -14.82 8.12
CA PHE A 200 1.44 -14.27 8.71
C PHE A 200 2.15 -13.26 7.80
N LEU A 201 1.79 -13.19 6.51
CA LEU A 201 2.27 -12.20 5.55
C LEU A 201 1.18 -11.20 5.24
N ASN A 202 1.57 -9.97 4.92
CA ASN A 202 0.66 -8.98 4.36
C ASN A 202 0.31 -9.37 2.91
N PRO A 203 -0.99 -9.58 2.58
CA PRO A 203 -1.40 -10.08 1.26
C PRO A 203 -1.08 -9.12 0.12
N ALA A 204 -1.21 -7.80 0.33
CA ALA A 204 -0.90 -6.79 -0.68
C ALA A 204 0.59 -6.82 -1.04
N LEU A 205 1.45 -6.92 -0.04
CA LEU A 205 2.90 -7.00 -0.25
C LEU A 205 3.33 -8.31 -0.90
N ALA A 206 2.71 -9.43 -0.53
CA ALA A 206 2.99 -10.73 -1.13
C ALA A 206 2.61 -10.73 -2.63
N GLY A 207 1.46 -10.15 -2.98
CA GLY A 207 1.03 -10.00 -4.38
C GLY A 207 1.99 -9.11 -5.18
N ARG A 208 2.45 -7.99 -4.60
CA ARG A 208 3.44 -7.13 -5.24
C ARG A 208 4.78 -7.81 -5.43
N ALA A 209 5.28 -8.51 -4.40
CA ALA A 209 6.54 -9.25 -4.49
C ALA A 209 6.47 -10.32 -5.59
N PHE A 210 5.36 -11.06 -5.68
CA PHE A 210 5.12 -11.99 -6.77
C PHE A 210 5.22 -11.33 -8.15
N LEU A 211 4.54 -10.18 -8.36
CA LEU A 211 4.61 -9.45 -9.63
C LEU A 211 6.01 -8.96 -9.93
N TYR A 212 6.73 -8.48 -8.93
CA TYR A 212 8.10 -8.00 -9.10
C TYR A 212 9.05 -9.09 -9.60
N PHE A 213 8.94 -10.30 -9.04
CA PHE A 213 9.79 -11.42 -9.47
C PHE A 213 9.33 -12.07 -10.77
N ALA A 214 8.02 -12.10 -11.03
CA ALA A 214 7.47 -12.71 -12.24
C ALA A 214 7.51 -11.78 -13.47
N TYR A 215 7.31 -10.47 -13.26
CA TYR A 215 7.18 -9.46 -14.32
C TYR A 215 7.97 -8.19 -14.00
N PRO A 216 9.29 -8.27 -13.81
CA PRO A 216 10.11 -7.14 -13.35
C PRO A 216 10.04 -5.94 -14.29
N ALA A 217 9.94 -6.15 -15.60
CA ALA A 217 9.86 -5.08 -16.59
C ALA A 217 8.63 -4.17 -16.45
N ASN A 218 7.53 -4.69 -15.90
CA ASN A 218 6.29 -3.94 -15.66
C ASN A 218 6.18 -3.38 -14.23
N MET A 219 7.12 -3.75 -13.35
CA MET A 219 7.12 -3.35 -11.95
C MET A 219 8.28 -2.43 -11.57
N SER A 220 9.29 -2.34 -12.43
CA SER A 220 10.52 -1.59 -12.20
C SER A 220 11.08 -1.03 -13.50
N GLY A 221 11.98 -0.08 -13.41
CA GLY A 221 12.61 0.56 -14.58
C GLY A 221 12.05 1.94 -14.90
N GLY A 222 12.50 2.55 -15.99
CA GLY A 222 12.17 3.92 -16.37
C GLY A 222 10.83 4.10 -17.11
N LEU A 223 10.22 3.02 -17.62
CA LEU A 223 9.06 3.08 -18.51
C LEU A 223 7.69 2.98 -17.79
N VAL A 224 7.69 2.65 -16.51
CA VAL A 224 6.45 2.24 -15.80
C VAL A 224 5.84 3.32 -14.92
N TRP A 225 6.59 4.37 -14.59
CA TRP A 225 6.20 5.34 -13.56
C TRP A 225 5.48 6.58 -14.11
N VAL A 226 5.64 6.87 -15.38
CA VAL A 226 4.97 7.99 -16.05
C VAL A 226 4.06 7.43 -17.14
N ALA A 227 2.81 7.86 -17.13
CA ALA A 227 1.79 7.40 -18.06
C ALA A 227 1.80 8.22 -19.36
N ALA A 228 2.93 8.22 -20.06
CA ALA A 228 3.11 8.84 -21.37
C ALA A 228 3.89 7.88 -22.28
N ASP A 229 3.31 7.57 -23.44
CA ASP A 229 3.94 6.69 -24.41
C ASP A 229 5.24 7.34 -24.94
N GLY A 230 6.28 6.51 -25.11
CA GLY A 230 7.59 6.97 -25.60
C GLY A 230 8.47 7.69 -24.57
N TYR A 231 7.95 7.96 -23.37
CA TYR A 231 8.73 8.58 -22.30
C TYR A 231 9.41 7.53 -21.43
N SER A 232 10.71 7.74 -21.16
CA SER A 232 11.49 6.93 -20.23
C SER A 232 12.13 7.84 -19.17
N GLY A 233 11.84 7.60 -17.90
CA GLY A 233 12.41 8.35 -16.80
C GLY A 233 12.59 7.51 -15.55
N ALA A 234 13.80 7.50 -15.00
CA ALA A 234 14.12 6.82 -13.76
C ALA A 234 13.45 7.53 -12.56
N THR A 235 13.03 6.76 -11.56
CA THR A 235 12.59 7.35 -10.29
C THR A 235 13.76 8.06 -9.59
N PRO A 236 13.51 9.07 -8.74
CA PRO A 236 14.56 9.73 -7.98
C PRO A 236 15.44 8.77 -7.17
N LEU A 237 14.89 7.64 -6.73
CA LEU A 237 15.64 6.62 -6.02
C LEU A 237 16.65 5.90 -6.94
N SER A 238 16.26 5.59 -8.18
CA SER A 238 17.16 5.02 -9.20
C SER A 238 18.21 6.03 -9.65
N GLN A 239 17.82 7.30 -9.81
CA GLN A 239 18.77 8.38 -10.15
C GLN A 239 19.84 8.54 -9.06
N TRP A 240 19.46 8.47 -7.77
CA TRP A 240 20.44 8.51 -6.68
C TRP A 240 21.46 7.37 -6.78
N TYR A 241 21.01 6.19 -7.12
CA TYR A 241 21.91 5.04 -7.32
C TYR A 241 22.95 5.31 -8.43
N GLU A 242 22.56 5.94 -9.53
CA GLU A 242 23.42 6.20 -10.68
C GLU A 242 24.45 7.32 -10.42
N GLY A 243 24.09 8.39 -9.69
CA GLY A 243 24.97 9.57 -9.58
C GLY A 243 24.90 10.33 -8.25
N GLY A 244 24.24 9.80 -7.22
CA GLY A 244 24.11 10.45 -5.92
C GLY A 244 23.16 11.65 -5.94
N SER A 245 23.34 12.59 -5.00
CA SER A 245 22.47 13.76 -4.87
C SER A 245 22.47 14.70 -6.07
N THR A 246 23.55 14.73 -6.82
CA THR A 246 23.70 15.61 -8.01
C THR A 246 22.94 15.11 -9.23
N SER A 247 22.55 13.85 -9.25
CA SER A 247 21.77 13.24 -10.33
C SER A 247 20.25 13.39 -10.18
N LEU A 248 19.77 13.95 -9.06
CA LEU A 248 18.35 14.17 -8.82
C LEU A 248 17.81 15.31 -9.66
N ILE A 249 17.43 14.98 -10.88
CA ILE A 249 16.90 15.95 -11.87
C ILE A 249 15.54 15.45 -12.33
N ASN A 250 14.59 16.36 -12.40
CA ASN A 250 13.34 16.09 -13.09
C ASN A 250 13.62 16.07 -14.60
N ASN A 251 13.63 14.89 -15.20
CA ASN A 251 13.95 14.70 -16.62
C ASN A 251 13.01 15.45 -17.59
N MET A 252 11.86 15.94 -17.11
CA MET A 252 10.87 16.65 -17.91
C MET A 252 11.09 18.16 -17.88
N THR A 253 11.48 18.71 -16.73
CA THR A 253 11.68 20.17 -16.54
C THR A 253 13.16 20.57 -16.57
N GLY A 254 14.08 19.61 -16.43
CA GLY A 254 15.52 19.86 -16.29
C GLY A 254 15.91 20.47 -14.94
N GLU A 255 14.97 20.65 -14.02
CA GLU A 255 15.20 21.23 -12.69
C GLU A 255 15.64 20.17 -11.68
N ALA A 256 16.45 20.60 -10.70
CA ALA A 256 16.85 19.70 -9.60
C ALA A 256 15.65 19.37 -8.71
N ILE A 257 15.47 18.09 -8.40
CA ILE A 257 14.44 17.63 -7.46
C ILE A 257 14.90 18.01 -6.05
N THR A 258 14.13 18.87 -5.39
CA THR A 258 14.38 19.23 -3.99
C THR A 258 13.79 18.20 -3.03
N TRP A 259 14.28 18.19 -1.78
CA TRP A 259 13.68 17.36 -0.73
C TRP A 259 12.21 17.69 -0.51
N MET A 260 11.81 18.96 -0.68
CA MET A 260 10.42 19.38 -0.52
C MET A 260 9.52 18.81 -1.63
N ASP A 261 10.01 18.73 -2.87
CA ASP A 261 9.28 18.12 -3.98
C ASP A 261 9.00 16.62 -3.70
N ALA A 262 10.02 15.92 -3.19
CA ALA A 262 9.87 14.53 -2.77
C ALA A 262 8.94 14.37 -1.56
N PHE A 263 8.98 15.30 -0.60
CA PHE A 263 8.14 15.26 0.60
C PHE A 263 6.68 15.53 0.29
N VAL A 264 6.38 16.52 -0.55
CA VAL A 264 5.02 16.84 -1.01
C VAL A 264 4.53 15.79 -2.00
N GLY A 265 5.43 15.21 -2.82
CA GLY A 265 5.12 14.14 -3.76
C GLY A 265 4.98 14.59 -5.21
N ASN A 266 5.71 15.62 -5.62
CA ASN A 266 5.81 16.08 -7.01
C ASN A 266 6.90 15.32 -7.78
N ILE A 267 6.94 14.00 -7.64
CA ILE A 267 7.94 13.11 -8.22
C ILE A 267 7.27 11.91 -8.88
N PRO A 268 7.87 11.30 -9.91
CA PRO A 268 7.37 10.06 -10.48
C PRO A 268 7.49 8.90 -9.48
N GLY A 269 6.49 8.03 -9.43
CA GLY A 269 6.46 6.88 -8.52
C GLY A 269 5.16 6.09 -8.59
N SER A 270 4.98 5.14 -7.68
CA SER A 270 3.73 4.38 -7.56
C SER A 270 2.55 5.26 -7.13
N MET A 271 1.34 4.81 -7.47
CA MET A 271 0.15 5.66 -7.41
C MET A 271 -0.17 6.25 -6.02
N GLY A 272 0.19 5.57 -4.93
CA GLY A 272 -0.13 6.01 -3.57
C GLY A 272 1.06 6.35 -2.68
N GLU A 273 2.30 6.14 -3.16
CA GLU A 273 3.50 6.22 -2.31
C GLU A 273 4.23 7.56 -2.41
N VAL A 274 3.85 8.43 -3.35
CA VAL A 274 4.61 9.62 -3.71
C VAL A 274 4.59 10.71 -2.64
N SER A 275 3.45 10.99 -2.01
CA SER A 275 3.34 12.08 -1.02
C SER A 275 3.60 11.61 0.41
N SER A 276 4.85 11.70 0.85
CA SER A 276 5.21 11.40 2.25
C SER A 276 4.49 12.31 3.25
N LEU A 277 4.21 13.55 2.89
CA LEU A 277 3.47 14.50 3.72
C LEU A 277 2.06 13.99 4.05
N LEU A 278 1.26 13.65 3.03
CA LEU A 278 -0.12 13.20 3.23
C LEU A 278 -0.19 11.85 3.95
N ILE A 279 0.72 10.95 3.62
CA ILE A 279 0.86 9.65 4.29
C ILE A 279 1.19 9.83 5.78
N MET A 280 2.13 10.73 6.12
CA MET A 280 2.45 11.04 7.52
C MET A 280 1.27 11.63 8.26
N LEU A 281 0.58 12.61 7.69
CA LEU A 281 -0.57 13.26 8.33
C LEU A 281 -1.66 12.24 8.66
N THR A 282 -2.05 11.42 7.68
CA THR A 282 -3.09 10.41 7.89
C THR A 282 -2.61 9.27 8.80
N GLY A 283 -1.34 8.85 8.68
CA GLY A 283 -0.73 7.88 9.56
C GLY A 283 -0.66 8.35 11.03
N LEU A 284 -0.34 9.62 11.27
CA LEU A 284 -0.36 10.21 12.62
C LEU A 284 -1.78 10.25 13.20
N ILE A 285 -2.80 10.51 12.37
CA ILE A 285 -4.21 10.40 12.79
C ILE A 285 -4.51 8.97 13.24
N LEU A 286 -4.11 7.95 12.47
CA LEU A 286 -4.31 6.54 12.86
C LEU A 286 -3.57 6.19 14.18
N ILE A 287 -2.39 6.75 14.42
CA ILE A 287 -1.66 6.60 15.68
C ILE A 287 -2.42 7.27 16.83
N ALA A 288 -2.90 8.51 16.63
CA ALA A 288 -3.68 9.24 17.63
C ALA A 288 -4.97 8.48 18.01
N MET A 289 -5.61 7.84 17.03
CA MET A 289 -6.77 6.97 17.23
C MET A 289 -6.42 5.59 17.84
N LYS A 290 -5.15 5.31 18.10
CA LYS A 290 -4.62 4.02 18.61
C LYS A 290 -4.88 2.82 17.69
N ILE A 291 -5.09 3.06 16.41
CA ILE A 291 -5.26 2.05 15.38
C ILE A 291 -3.88 1.56 14.93
N ALA A 292 -3.01 2.48 14.52
CA ALA A 292 -1.63 2.16 14.17
C ALA A 292 -0.71 2.23 15.40
N SER A 293 0.29 1.36 15.45
CA SER A 293 1.23 1.31 16.58
C SER A 293 2.39 2.28 16.39
N TRP A 294 2.45 3.34 17.19
CA TRP A 294 3.57 4.28 17.19
C TRP A 294 4.93 3.62 17.48
N ARG A 295 4.94 2.49 18.23
CA ARG A 295 6.17 1.75 18.54
C ARG A 295 6.80 1.12 17.31
N ILE A 296 5.97 0.61 16.39
CA ILE A 296 6.46 0.07 15.13
C ILE A 296 7.03 1.20 14.28
N VAL A 297 6.30 2.30 14.12
CA VAL A 297 6.74 3.47 13.34
C VAL A 297 8.05 4.03 13.89
N ALA A 298 8.13 4.26 15.21
CA ALA A 298 9.36 4.74 15.85
C ALA A 298 10.52 3.73 15.70
N GLY A 299 10.23 2.42 15.81
CA GLY A 299 11.22 1.37 15.57
C GLY A 299 11.79 1.41 14.15
N VAL A 300 10.92 1.56 13.12
CA VAL A 300 11.35 1.68 11.73
C VAL A 300 12.25 2.91 11.54
N ILE A 301 11.86 4.06 12.08
CA ILE A 301 12.64 5.29 11.97
C ILE A 301 14.01 5.11 12.66
N ILE A 302 14.06 4.54 13.86
CA ILE A 302 15.33 4.28 14.57
C ILE A 302 16.22 3.33 13.77
N GLY A 303 15.69 2.23 13.27
CA GLY A 303 16.44 1.28 12.45
C GLY A 303 16.97 1.92 11.16
N LEU A 304 16.14 2.74 10.49
CA LEU A 304 16.49 3.46 9.29
C LEU A 304 17.61 4.49 9.55
N VAL A 305 17.48 5.32 10.60
CA VAL A 305 18.49 6.32 10.98
C VAL A 305 19.81 5.65 11.35
N ALA A 306 19.77 4.61 12.19
CA ALA A 306 20.97 3.91 12.63
C ALA A 306 21.72 3.28 11.45
N THR A 307 21.01 2.58 10.57
CA THR A 307 21.65 1.88 9.44
C THR A 307 22.10 2.85 8.36
N SER A 308 21.32 3.89 8.03
CA SER A 308 21.75 4.92 7.09
C SER A 308 23.00 5.67 7.59
N SER A 309 23.03 6.05 8.87
CA SER A 309 24.20 6.69 9.45
C SER A 309 25.44 5.77 9.44
N LEU A 310 25.24 4.48 9.71
CA LEU A 310 26.32 3.50 9.63
C LEU A 310 26.86 3.37 8.19
N MET A 311 25.98 3.27 7.18
CA MET A 311 26.38 3.17 5.79
C MET A 311 27.10 4.44 5.33
N ASN A 312 26.61 5.62 5.72
CA ASN A 312 27.28 6.90 5.44
C ASN A 312 28.68 6.99 6.08
N TRP A 313 28.84 6.42 7.29
CA TRP A 313 30.15 6.38 7.95
C TRP A 313 31.12 5.42 7.27
N ILE A 314 30.65 4.26 6.79
CA ILE A 314 31.46 3.30 6.05
C ILE A 314 31.89 3.92 4.70
N GLY A 315 30.93 4.56 4.00
CA GLY A 315 31.15 5.15 2.69
C GLY A 315 31.43 4.12 1.59
N SER A 316 31.34 4.55 0.35
CA SER A 316 31.76 3.76 -0.83
C SER A 316 32.06 4.69 -1.99
N GLU A 317 33.13 4.44 -2.73
CA GLU A 317 33.47 5.18 -3.95
C GLU A 317 32.68 4.71 -5.18
N THR A 318 32.19 3.48 -5.15
CA THR A 318 31.51 2.83 -6.30
C THR A 318 30.00 2.79 -6.19
N ASN A 319 29.44 3.02 -5.00
CA ASN A 319 28.00 2.93 -4.75
C ASN A 319 27.50 4.19 -4.06
N SER A 320 26.83 5.05 -4.82
CA SER A 320 26.28 6.33 -4.36
C SER A 320 25.22 6.20 -3.27
N MET A 321 24.57 5.03 -3.14
CA MET A 321 23.56 4.78 -2.11
C MET A 321 24.13 4.83 -0.69
N PHE A 322 25.42 4.59 -0.50
CA PHE A 322 26.09 4.76 0.79
C PHE A 322 26.09 6.20 1.28
N SER A 323 26.00 7.17 0.38
CA SER A 323 25.98 8.61 0.72
C SER A 323 24.58 9.12 1.05
N MET A 324 23.50 8.33 0.84
CA MET A 324 22.12 8.78 1.04
C MET A 324 21.82 8.97 2.53
N PRO A 325 21.50 10.20 2.99
CA PRO A 325 21.15 10.44 4.37
C PRO A 325 19.73 9.93 4.69
N PHE A 326 19.46 9.66 5.98
CA PHE A 326 18.22 9.03 6.44
C PHE A 326 16.95 9.75 6.01
N TYR A 327 16.95 11.08 5.95
CA TYR A 327 15.79 11.89 5.59
C TYR A 327 15.40 11.74 4.11
N TRP A 328 16.35 11.45 3.22
CA TRP A 328 16.06 11.09 1.84
C TRP A 328 15.53 9.66 1.73
N HIS A 329 16.09 8.72 2.49
CA HIS A 329 15.55 7.36 2.54
C HIS A 329 14.06 7.33 2.93
N PHE A 330 13.63 8.28 3.78
CA PHE A 330 12.26 8.35 4.27
C PHE A 330 11.28 8.87 3.21
N VAL A 331 11.68 9.88 2.42
CA VAL A 331 10.79 10.54 1.43
C VAL A 331 10.83 9.87 0.05
N LEU A 332 11.91 9.18 -0.30
CA LEU A 332 12.03 8.49 -1.57
C LEU A 332 11.51 7.06 -1.51
N GLY A 333 10.73 6.68 -2.53
CA GLY A 333 10.08 5.37 -2.61
C GLY A 333 8.98 5.21 -1.56
N GLY A 334 8.53 3.97 -1.36
CA GLY A 334 7.40 3.67 -0.50
C GLY A 334 7.68 3.58 1.01
N VAL A 335 8.78 4.15 1.55
CA VAL A 335 9.12 3.98 2.98
C VAL A 335 8.07 4.57 3.91
N ALA A 336 7.60 5.78 3.64
CA ALA A 336 6.54 6.40 4.44
C ALA A 336 5.27 5.54 4.38
N PHE A 337 4.83 5.15 3.18
CA PHE A 337 3.61 4.34 2.99
C PHE A 337 3.72 2.97 3.67
N GLY A 338 4.83 2.26 3.44
CA GLY A 338 5.10 0.98 4.09
C GLY A 338 5.13 1.08 5.61
N THR A 339 5.73 2.14 6.16
CA THR A 339 5.85 2.35 7.61
C THR A 339 4.51 2.61 8.28
N PHE A 340 3.67 3.48 7.72
CA PHE A 340 2.42 3.89 8.36
C PHE A 340 1.24 2.96 8.09
N PHE A 341 1.12 2.41 6.88
CA PHE A 341 -0.06 1.62 6.49
C PHE A 341 0.18 0.11 6.44
N MET A 342 1.40 -0.34 6.18
CA MET A 342 1.66 -1.76 5.96
C MET A 342 2.41 -2.43 7.11
N ALA A 343 3.43 -1.79 7.69
CA ALA A 343 4.15 -2.32 8.84
C ALA A 343 3.29 -2.33 10.11
N THR A 344 2.28 -1.47 10.19
CA THR A 344 1.36 -1.40 11.33
C THR A 344 0.11 -2.27 11.16
N ASP A 345 0.06 -3.15 10.16
CA ASP A 345 -1.03 -4.09 9.96
C ASP A 345 -1.29 -4.91 11.23
N PRO A 346 -2.51 -4.87 11.80
CA PRO A 346 -2.79 -5.54 13.05
C PRO A 346 -2.74 -7.06 12.97
N VAL A 347 -2.74 -7.64 11.76
CA VAL A 347 -2.76 -9.10 11.56
C VAL A 347 -1.35 -9.67 11.42
N SER A 348 -0.51 -9.09 10.58
CA SER A 348 0.82 -9.63 10.25
C SER A 348 1.96 -9.05 11.09
N ALA A 349 1.73 -7.94 11.82
CA ALA A 349 2.74 -7.33 12.67
C ALA A 349 2.86 -8.03 14.03
N ALA A 350 3.94 -7.74 14.78
CA ALA A 350 4.13 -8.20 16.14
C ALA A 350 3.07 -7.64 17.11
N PHE A 351 2.63 -8.45 18.08
CA PHE A 351 1.54 -8.10 19.00
C PHE A 351 2.02 -7.44 20.30
N THR A 352 3.11 -7.94 20.90
CA THR A 352 3.56 -7.43 22.20
C THR A 352 4.30 -6.10 22.06
N ASN A 353 4.21 -5.25 23.09
CA ASN A 353 4.81 -3.93 23.04
C ASN A 353 6.33 -3.95 22.86
N GLN A 354 7.01 -4.96 23.38
CA GLN A 354 8.46 -5.13 23.23
C GLN A 354 8.81 -5.64 21.84
N SER A 355 8.06 -6.62 21.35
CA SER A 355 8.26 -7.16 19.98
C SER A 355 8.01 -6.12 18.89
N LYS A 356 7.07 -5.20 19.09
CA LYS A 356 6.81 -4.10 18.15
C LYS A 356 8.04 -3.22 17.89
N TRP A 357 8.87 -2.99 18.91
CA TRP A 357 10.13 -2.26 18.75
C TRP A 357 11.15 -3.05 17.91
N ALA A 358 11.35 -4.33 18.26
CA ALA A 358 12.29 -5.20 17.54
C ALA A 358 11.85 -5.39 16.08
N TYR A 359 10.55 -5.62 15.86
CA TYR A 359 9.95 -5.75 14.53
C TYR A 359 10.15 -4.48 13.70
N GLY A 360 9.83 -3.30 14.24
CA GLY A 360 10.02 -2.03 13.55
C GLY A 360 11.51 -1.76 13.25
N MET A 361 12.40 -1.97 14.21
CA MET A 361 13.85 -1.80 13.98
C MET A 361 14.37 -2.73 12.89
N LEU A 362 13.93 -3.99 12.87
CA LEU A 362 14.30 -4.94 11.82
C LEU A 362 13.87 -4.43 10.43
N ILE A 363 12.64 -3.91 10.30
CA ILE A 363 12.17 -3.32 9.03
C ILE A 363 13.07 -2.17 8.60
N GLY A 364 13.37 -1.22 9.51
CA GLY A 364 14.22 -0.06 9.19
C GLY A 364 15.62 -0.47 8.73
N VAL A 365 16.25 -1.39 9.47
CA VAL A 365 17.58 -1.94 9.13
C VAL A 365 17.56 -2.63 7.77
N MET A 366 16.58 -3.52 7.53
CA MET A 366 16.48 -4.27 6.28
C MET A 366 16.16 -3.36 5.09
N THR A 367 15.37 -2.31 5.28
CA THR A 367 15.03 -1.35 4.22
C THR A 367 16.29 -0.68 3.67
N VAL A 368 17.12 -0.13 4.54
CA VAL A 368 18.40 0.50 4.14
C VAL A 368 19.37 -0.55 3.61
N GLY A 369 19.47 -1.71 4.28
CA GLY A 369 20.33 -2.81 3.84
C GLY A 369 20.00 -3.26 2.42
N ILE A 370 18.73 -3.49 2.09
CA ILE A 370 18.31 -3.88 0.74
C ILE A 370 18.62 -2.77 -0.27
N ARG A 371 18.32 -1.51 0.04
CA ARG A 371 18.57 -0.37 -0.86
C ARG A 371 20.04 -0.17 -1.19
N VAL A 372 20.91 -0.31 -0.20
CA VAL A 372 22.33 -0.04 -0.34
C VAL A 372 23.08 -1.24 -0.92
N LEU A 373 22.75 -2.46 -0.48
CA LEU A 373 23.47 -3.68 -0.87
C LEU A 373 22.93 -4.35 -2.12
N ASN A 374 21.64 -4.11 -2.47
CA ASN A 374 21.01 -4.70 -3.64
C ASN A 374 20.42 -3.64 -4.59
N PRO A 375 21.22 -3.12 -5.51
CA PRO A 375 20.78 -2.08 -6.45
C PRO A 375 19.66 -2.53 -7.39
N ALA A 376 19.48 -3.82 -7.58
CA ALA A 376 18.40 -4.36 -8.41
C ALA A 376 17.01 -4.17 -7.77
N TYR A 377 16.94 -3.86 -6.47
CA TYR A 377 15.69 -3.62 -5.77
C TYR A 377 15.75 -2.33 -4.92
N PRO A 378 15.69 -1.17 -5.54
CA PRO A 378 15.91 0.10 -4.84
C PRO A 378 14.82 0.44 -3.80
N GLU A 379 13.59 -0.09 -3.91
CA GLU A 379 12.49 0.26 -3.00
C GLU A 379 12.67 -0.29 -1.58
N GLY A 380 13.14 -1.52 -1.42
CA GLY A 380 13.53 -2.14 -0.15
C GLY A 380 12.43 -2.40 0.88
N ILE A 381 11.59 -1.41 1.19
CA ILE A 381 10.65 -1.47 2.33
C ILE A 381 9.64 -2.62 2.25
N MET A 382 9.15 -2.94 1.07
CA MET A 382 8.13 -3.98 0.88
C MET A 382 8.67 -5.36 1.22
N LEU A 383 9.88 -5.68 0.74
CA LEU A 383 10.57 -6.92 1.10
C LEU A 383 11.00 -6.93 2.57
N ALA A 384 11.43 -5.79 3.10
CA ALA A 384 11.78 -5.66 4.52
C ALA A 384 10.60 -5.98 5.44
N ILE A 385 9.38 -5.51 5.11
CA ILE A 385 8.17 -5.82 5.87
C ILE A 385 7.83 -7.31 5.75
N LEU A 386 7.84 -7.88 4.54
CA LEU A 386 7.58 -9.32 4.36
C LEU A 386 8.58 -10.17 5.12
N PHE A 387 9.86 -9.80 5.10
CA PHE A 387 10.90 -10.47 5.88
C PHE A 387 10.62 -10.36 7.38
N ALA A 388 10.32 -9.16 7.88
CA ALA A 388 10.02 -8.95 9.29
C ALA A 388 8.76 -9.69 9.76
N ASN A 389 7.74 -9.83 8.89
CA ASN A 389 6.53 -10.60 9.18
C ASN A 389 6.86 -12.07 9.52
N LEU A 390 7.86 -12.67 8.88
CA LEU A 390 8.32 -14.03 9.20
C LEU A 390 8.87 -14.13 10.63
N PHE A 391 9.47 -13.06 11.15
CA PHE A 391 10.06 -13.00 12.48
C PHE A 391 9.12 -12.45 13.56
N ALA A 392 7.99 -11.85 13.19
CA ALA A 392 7.04 -11.29 14.15
C ALA A 392 6.58 -12.33 15.20
N PRO A 393 6.18 -13.57 14.84
CA PRO A 393 5.81 -14.59 15.81
C PRO A 393 6.98 -15.00 16.73
N LEU A 394 8.22 -15.02 16.21
CA LEU A 394 9.41 -15.33 16.99
C LEU A 394 9.67 -14.27 18.07
N PHE A 395 9.56 -12.99 17.73
CA PHE A 395 9.72 -11.91 18.69
C PHE A 395 8.66 -11.99 19.78
N ASP A 396 7.41 -12.25 19.45
CA ASP A 396 6.33 -12.42 20.41
C ASP A 396 6.54 -13.66 21.31
N PHE A 397 7.03 -14.75 20.75
CA PHE A 397 7.39 -15.95 21.50
C PHE A 397 8.46 -15.66 22.57
N ILE A 398 9.54 -14.97 22.19
CA ILE A 398 10.63 -14.60 23.12
C ILE A 398 10.09 -13.76 24.28
N VAL A 399 9.27 -12.74 23.99
CA VAL A 399 8.68 -11.89 25.05
C VAL A 399 7.72 -12.67 25.94
N LYS A 400 6.92 -13.57 25.37
CA LYS A 400 6.04 -14.47 26.13
C LYS A 400 6.82 -15.35 27.10
N GLU A 401 7.89 -16.00 26.63
CA GLU A 401 8.76 -16.84 27.45
C GLU A 401 9.41 -16.06 28.60
N GLN A 402 9.90 -14.86 28.33
CA GLN A 402 10.44 -13.99 29.37
C GLN A 402 9.38 -13.65 30.44
N ASN A 403 8.14 -13.38 30.03
CA ASN A 403 7.05 -13.08 30.94
C ASN A 403 6.64 -14.30 31.79
N ILE A 404 6.61 -15.50 31.20
CA ILE A 404 6.36 -16.76 31.93
C ILE A 404 7.44 -16.99 32.99
N LYS A 405 8.72 -16.92 32.60
CA LYS A 405 9.85 -17.06 33.56
C LYS A 405 9.80 -16.02 34.70
N ARG A 406 9.42 -14.78 34.39
CA ARG A 406 9.25 -13.73 35.40
C ARG A 406 8.11 -14.03 36.39
N ARG A 407 6.98 -14.57 35.91
CA ARG A 407 5.85 -14.99 36.76
C ARG A 407 6.22 -16.17 37.64
N GLN A 408 6.88 -17.20 37.10
CA GLN A 408 7.33 -18.36 37.88
C GLN A 408 8.27 -17.97 39.00
N LYS A 409 9.21 -17.03 38.77
CA LYS A 409 10.10 -16.51 39.84
C LYS A 409 9.36 -15.76 40.96
N ARG A 410 8.15 -15.24 40.69
CA ARG A 410 7.34 -14.56 41.74
C ARG A 410 6.53 -15.53 42.55
N THR A 411 6.10 -16.67 41.98
CA THR A 411 5.36 -17.71 42.70
C THR A 411 6.26 -18.62 43.55
N LEU A 412 7.57 -18.63 43.29
CA LEU A 412 8.56 -19.37 44.08
C LEU A 412 9.17 -18.55 45.26
N ARG A 413 8.79 -17.27 45.41
CA ARG A 413 9.06 -16.39 46.56
C ARG A 413 7.82 -16.27 47.41
#